data_3493e831e3b073f21b3e1cbe93fcc57c
#
_entry.id   3493e831e3b073f21b3e1cbe93fcc57c
#
_cell.length_a   1.000
_cell.length_b   1.000
_cell.length_c   1.000
_cell.angle_alpha   90.00
_cell.angle_beta   90.00
_cell.angle_gamma   90.00
#
_symmetry.space_group_name_H-M   'P 1'
#
loop_
_entity.id
_entity.type
_entity.pdbx_description
1 polymer ?
#
loop_
_entity_poly.entity_id
_entity_poly.type
_entity_poly.pdbx_seq_one_letter_code
_entity_poly.pdbx_strand_id
1 'polypeptide(L)'
;MFRSLYKKCLDLAAHKSSKYYLAIVSFVESSFFPIPPDVMIIPMVISKKNDFIKIFLITTIFSVLGGMLGYLIGAFFFEFGAHIMSFYGYEDKLSKIKENLVNSDGFYAWLGVLFLAGFTPLPYKVFTIASGLIGFNFLIFVLISLISRGLRFFIVSYLSYKFGDLFNEYVDKHGSKWFTIIGILIVIIGLIIYLIFKSHV
;
A
#
# COMPACT_ATOMS: atom_id res chain seq x y z
N MET A 1 -15.10 25.00 6.91
CA MET A 1 -13.69 24.63 6.67
C MET A 1 -13.55 23.25 5.98
N PHE A 2 -14.08 22.17 6.54
CA PHE A 2 -13.96 20.82 5.97
C PHE A 2 -14.60 20.65 4.58
N ARG A 3 -15.82 21.16 4.38
CA ARG A 3 -16.55 21.15 3.11
C ARG A 3 -15.79 21.90 1.99
N SER A 4 -15.10 22.98 2.34
CA SER A 4 -14.24 23.71 1.39
C SER A 4 -12.99 22.91 1.03
N LEU A 5 -12.39 22.22 1.99
CA LEU A 5 -11.23 21.36 1.75
C LEU A 5 -11.61 20.16 0.86
N TYR A 6 -12.72 19.49 1.15
CA TYR A 6 -13.24 18.38 0.36
C TYR A 6 -13.52 18.77 -1.09
N LYS A 7 -14.20 19.94 -1.32
CA LYS A 7 -14.42 20.47 -2.67
C LYS A 7 -13.11 20.73 -3.40
N LYS A 8 -12.11 21.32 -2.75
CA LYS A 8 -10.78 21.52 -3.36
C LYS A 8 -10.11 20.20 -3.74
N CYS A 9 -10.25 19.15 -2.91
CA CYS A 9 -9.74 17.81 -3.26
C CYS A 9 -10.43 17.23 -4.50
N LEU A 10 -11.76 17.39 -4.63
CA LEU A 10 -12.50 16.98 -5.82
C LEU A 10 -12.07 17.76 -7.07
N ASP A 11 -11.89 19.08 -6.95
CA ASP A 11 -11.45 19.94 -8.05
C ASP A 11 -10.03 19.56 -8.53
N LEU A 12 -9.11 19.32 -7.60
CA LEU A 12 -7.76 18.83 -7.90
C LEU A 12 -7.78 17.43 -8.53
N ALA A 13 -8.64 16.54 -8.02
CA ALA A 13 -8.84 15.21 -8.58
C ALA A 13 -9.43 15.23 -9.99
N ALA A 14 -10.28 16.23 -10.31
CA ALA A 14 -10.84 16.45 -11.63
C ALA A 14 -9.84 17.03 -12.65
N HIS A 15 -8.68 17.52 -12.21
CA HIS A 15 -7.69 18.13 -13.10
C HIS A 15 -7.13 17.10 -14.11
N LYS A 16 -6.72 17.57 -15.31
CA LYS A 16 -6.17 16.70 -16.37
C LYS A 16 -4.92 15.95 -15.92
N SER A 17 -4.07 16.58 -15.12
CA SER A 17 -2.80 16.04 -14.62
C SER A 17 -2.95 15.11 -13.42
N SER A 18 -4.15 14.95 -12.84
CA SER A 18 -4.37 14.11 -11.64
C SER A 18 -3.91 12.66 -11.83
N LYS A 19 -4.04 12.11 -13.06
CA LYS A 19 -3.60 10.75 -13.40
C LYS A 19 -2.07 10.57 -13.31
N TYR A 20 -1.30 11.60 -13.67
CA TYR A 20 0.16 11.59 -13.53
C TYR A 20 0.58 11.63 -12.06
N TYR A 21 -0.06 12.48 -11.26
CA TYR A 21 0.20 12.52 -9.82
C TYR A 21 -0.18 11.20 -9.13
N LEU A 22 -1.32 10.59 -9.53
CA LEU A 22 -1.72 9.28 -9.05
C LEU A 22 -0.67 8.20 -9.37
N ALA A 23 -0.14 8.19 -10.61
CA ALA A 23 0.89 7.26 -11.03
C ALA A 23 2.16 7.41 -10.18
N ILE A 24 2.63 8.65 -10.00
CA ILE A 24 3.82 8.96 -9.19
C ILE A 24 3.60 8.55 -7.73
N VAL A 25 2.47 8.92 -7.13
CA VAL A 25 2.15 8.58 -5.74
C VAL A 25 2.07 7.08 -5.55
N SER A 26 1.41 6.35 -6.47
CA SER A 26 1.29 4.89 -6.40
C SER A 26 2.64 4.19 -6.50
N PHE A 27 3.52 4.67 -7.37
CA PHE A 27 4.88 4.16 -7.53
C PHE A 27 5.73 4.41 -6.29
N VAL A 28 5.73 5.63 -5.79
CA VAL A 28 6.58 6.06 -4.67
C VAL A 28 6.11 5.43 -3.35
N GLU A 29 4.79 5.32 -3.14
CA GLU A 29 4.20 4.64 -1.96
C GLU A 29 4.66 3.20 -1.87
N SER A 30 4.62 2.47 -2.97
CA SER A 30 4.98 1.06 -3.00
C SER A 30 6.50 0.81 -2.94
N SER A 31 7.31 1.86 -3.18
CA SER A 31 8.77 1.79 -3.12
C SER A 31 9.30 2.13 -1.71
N PHE A 32 9.02 3.35 -1.21
CA PHE A 32 9.63 3.85 0.03
C PHE A 32 8.82 4.91 0.79
N PHE A 33 7.80 5.54 0.17
CA PHE A 33 7.12 6.69 0.78
C PHE A 33 5.72 6.33 1.33
N PRO A 34 5.26 6.88 2.49
CA PRO A 34 4.05 6.40 3.17
C PRO A 34 2.77 7.19 2.83
N ILE A 35 2.54 7.58 1.58
CA ILE A 35 1.27 8.25 1.21
C ILE A 35 0.36 7.26 0.47
N PRO A 36 -0.75 6.79 1.07
CA PRO A 36 -1.63 5.84 0.42
C PRO A 36 -2.32 6.46 -0.80
N PRO A 37 -2.28 5.81 -1.99
CA PRO A 37 -2.93 6.31 -3.19
C PRO A 37 -4.47 6.31 -3.08
N ASP A 38 -5.03 5.58 -2.13
CA ASP A 38 -6.48 5.53 -1.85
C ASP A 38 -7.06 6.93 -1.63
N VAL A 39 -6.30 7.84 -1.00
CA VAL A 39 -6.69 9.24 -0.78
C VAL A 39 -6.93 9.99 -2.10
N MET A 40 -6.25 9.60 -3.17
CA MET A 40 -6.45 10.18 -4.51
C MET A 40 -7.46 9.40 -5.34
N ILE A 41 -7.49 8.05 -5.24
CA ILE A 41 -8.42 7.20 -6.01
C ILE A 41 -9.86 7.60 -5.75
N ILE A 42 -10.25 7.70 -4.48
CA ILE A 42 -11.65 7.96 -4.09
C ILE A 42 -12.19 9.25 -4.73
N PRO A 43 -11.59 10.44 -4.51
CA PRO A 43 -12.10 11.68 -5.12
C PRO A 43 -11.98 11.70 -6.64
N MET A 44 -10.97 11.05 -7.23
CA MET A 44 -10.82 10.96 -8.68
C MET A 44 -11.93 10.14 -9.33
N VAL A 45 -12.30 9.00 -8.76
CA VAL A 45 -13.39 8.16 -9.26
C VAL A 45 -14.74 8.86 -9.08
N ILE A 46 -14.96 9.52 -7.93
CA ILE A 46 -16.18 10.29 -7.68
C ILE A 46 -16.34 11.42 -8.69
N SER A 47 -15.26 12.15 -9.00
CA SER A 47 -15.27 13.28 -9.95
C SER A 47 -15.38 12.82 -11.40
N LYS A 48 -14.87 11.64 -11.75
CA LYS A 48 -14.79 11.11 -13.12
C LYS A 48 -15.16 9.63 -13.16
N LYS A 49 -16.43 9.31 -12.92
CA LYS A 49 -16.94 7.93 -12.86
C LYS A 49 -16.59 7.08 -14.07
N ASN A 50 -16.64 7.65 -15.28
CA ASN A 50 -16.32 6.94 -16.52
C ASN A 50 -14.83 6.52 -16.61
N ASP A 51 -13.97 7.11 -15.81
CA ASP A 51 -12.54 6.83 -15.79
C ASP A 51 -12.14 5.82 -14.70
N PHE A 52 -13.07 5.21 -13.96
CA PHE A 52 -12.74 4.36 -12.81
C PHE A 52 -11.81 3.19 -13.17
N ILE A 53 -12.03 2.55 -14.35
CA ILE A 53 -11.15 1.49 -14.85
C ILE A 53 -9.75 2.01 -15.13
N LYS A 54 -9.63 3.19 -15.75
CA LYS A 54 -8.32 3.80 -16.03
C LYS A 54 -7.59 4.15 -14.75
N ILE A 55 -8.29 4.70 -13.75
CA ILE A 55 -7.74 5.05 -12.44
C ILE A 55 -7.23 3.79 -11.74
N PHE A 56 -8.06 2.74 -11.69
CA PHE A 56 -7.69 1.43 -11.16
C PHE A 56 -6.44 0.87 -11.83
N LEU A 57 -6.39 0.83 -13.18
CA LEU A 57 -5.26 0.28 -13.93
C LEU A 57 -3.96 1.08 -13.69
N ILE A 58 -4.04 2.41 -13.76
CA ILE A 58 -2.88 3.29 -13.50
C ILE A 58 -2.33 3.01 -12.09
N THR A 59 -3.19 3.01 -11.08
CA THR A 59 -2.77 2.78 -9.70
C THR A 59 -2.13 1.41 -9.54
N THR A 60 -2.75 0.37 -10.10
CA THR A 60 -2.22 -1.00 -10.00
C THR A 60 -0.87 -1.14 -10.68
N ILE A 61 -0.75 -0.70 -11.94
CA ILE A 61 0.49 -0.83 -12.70
C ILE A 61 1.63 -0.08 -12.01
N PHE A 62 1.43 1.18 -11.65
CA PHE A 62 2.49 1.98 -11.03
C PHE A 62 2.80 1.53 -9.60
N SER A 63 1.84 0.98 -8.87
CA SER A 63 2.08 0.35 -7.56
C SER A 63 2.95 -0.91 -7.69
N VAL A 64 2.69 -1.76 -8.69
CA VAL A 64 3.52 -2.95 -8.94
C VAL A 64 4.93 -2.55 -9.39
N LEU A 65 5.06 -1.56 -10.28
CA LEU A 65 6.36 -1.02 -10.68
C LEU A 65 7.15 -0.46 -9.48
N GLY A 66 6.47 0.25 -8.57
CA GLY A 66 7.07 0.71 -7.32
C GLY A 66 7.47 -0.45 -6.41
N GLY A 67 6.65 -1.50 -6.33
CA GLY A 67 6.99 -2.73 -5.61
C GLY A 67 8.21 -3.45 -6.20
N MET A 68 8.35 -3.47 -7.53
CA MET A 68 9.54 -4.01 -8.20
C MET A 68 10.80 -3.21 -7.82
N LEU A 69 10.71 -1.89 -7.75
CA LEU A 69 11.82 -1.07 -7.27
C LEU A 69 12.14 -1.38 -5.79
N GLY A 70 11.12 -1.51 -4.94
CA GLY A 70 11.30 -1.92 -3.54
C GLY A 70 12.01 -3.29 -3.43
N TYR A 71 11.63 -4.26 -4.26
CA TYR A 71 12.28 -5.55 -4.36
C TYR A 71 13.77 -5.40 -4.76
N LEU A 72 14.07 -4.62 -5.79
CA LEU A 72 15.45 -4.37 -6.25
C LEU A 72 16.29 -3.70 -5.16
N ILE A 73 15.73 -2.74 -4.43
CA ILE A 73 16.39 -2.13 -3.26
C ILE A 73 16.74 -3.22 -2.24
N GLY A 74 15.80 -4.11 -1.90
CA GLY A 74 16.02 -5.21 -0.96
C GLY A 74 17.11 -6.17 -1.44
N ALA A 75 17.08 -6.58 -2.70
CA ALA A 75 18.09 -7.46 -3.31
C ALA A 75 19.49 -6.82 -3.30
N PHE A 76 19.58 -5.53 -3.65
CA PHE A 76 20.84 -4.79 -3.63
C PHE A 76 21.42 -4.67 -2.21
N PHE A 77 20.59 -4.35 -1.23
CA PHE A 77 21.05 -4.29 0.16
C PHE A 77 21.48 -5.66 0.70
N PHE A 78 20.86 -6.75 0.24
CA PHE A 78 21.30 -8.09 0.59
C PHE A 78 22.70 -8.40 0.02
N GLU A 79 22.94 -8.12 -1.27
CA GLU A 79 24.25 -8.33 -1.90
C GLU A 79 25.35 -7.51 -1.22
N PHE A 80 25.05 -6.24 -0.94
CA PHE A 80 25.97 -5.37 -0.23
C PHE A 80 26.27 -5.88 1.20
N GLY A 81 25.22 -6.27 1.94
CA GLY A 81 25.38 -6.86 3.29
C GLY A 81 26.11 -8.20 3.26
N ALA A 82 25.83 -9.06 2.26
CA ALA A 82 26.53 -10.31 2.08
C ALA A 82 28.03 -10.11 1.82
N HIS A 83 28.38 -9.13 0.99
CA HIS A 83 29.78 -8.80 0.70
C HIS A 83 30.54 -8.33 1.96
N ILE A 84 29.89 -7.54 2.82
CA ILE A 84 30.47 -7.14 4.11
C ILE A 84 30.62 -8.34 5.05
N MET A 85 29.59 -9.20 5.12
CA MET A 85 29.62 -10.39 6.00
C MET A 85 30.63 -11.45 5.54
N SER A 86 30.87 -11.60 4.25
CA SER A 86 31.92 -12.47 3.73
C SER A 86 33.30 -12.01 4.18
N PHE A 87 33.53 -10.70 4.21
CA PHE A 87 34.77 -10.12 4.73
C PHE A 87 35.03 -10.48 6.22
N TYR A 88 33.95 -10.67 6.99
CA TYR A 88 34.03 -11.09 8.40
C TYR A 88 33.87 -12.60 8.63
N GLY A 89 33.77 -13.42 7.57
CA GLY A 89 33.69 -14.89 7.68
C GLY A 89 32.32 -15.45 8.12
N TYR A 90 31.21 -14.69 7.91
CA TYR A 90 29.84 -15.10 8.30
C TYR A 90 28.99 -15.61 7.12
N GLU A 91 29.59 -16.08 6.04
CA GLU A 91 28.90 -16.52 4.81
C GLU A 91 27.87 -17.63 5.05
N ASP A 92 28.20 -18.63 5.90
CA ASP A 92 27.33 -19.75 6.22
C ASP A 92 26.04 -19.35 6.95
N LYS A 93 26.06 -18.26 7.70
CA LYS A 93 24.86 -17.80 8.43
C LYS A 93 23.84 -17.18 7.50
N LEU A 94 24.27 -16.44 6.49
CA LEU A 94 23.40 -15.82 5.50
C LEU A 94 22.75 -16.84 4.59
N SER A 95 23.51 -17.83 4.11
CA SER A 95 22.98 -18.90 3.27
C SER A 95 21.92 -19.73 3.99
N LYS A 96 22.15 -20.08 5.27
CA LYS A 96 21.17 -20.80 6.10
C LYS A 96 19.88 -19.99 6.35
N ILE A 97 19.98 -18.68 6.59
CA ILE A 97 18.80 -17.83 6.76
C ILE A 97 17.99 -17.81 5.47
N LYS A 98 18.64 -17.64 4.31
CA LYS A 98 17.99 -17.62 3.00
C LYS A 98 17.32 -18.96 2.70
N GLU A 99 17.99 -20.08 2.96
CA GLU A 99 17.49 -21.42 2.73
C GLU A 99 16.25 -21.73 3.59
N ASN A 100 16.27 -21.38 4.88
CA ASN A 100 15.14 -21.56 5.78
C ASN A 100 13.91 -20.72 5.40
N LEU A 101 14.09 -19.55 4.80
CA LEU A 101 12.99 -18.69 4.35
C LEU A 101 12.40 -19.09 2.99
N VAL A 102 13.15 -19.89 2.20
CA VAL A 102 12.74 -20.33 0.85
C VAL A 102 12.32 -21.80 0.81
N ASN A 103 12.40 -22.54 1.91
CA ASN A 103 11.87 -23.90 2.02
C ASN A 103 10.37 -23.94 1.70
N SER A 104 9.85 -25.10 1.27
CA SER A 104 8.48 -25.29 0.79
C SER A 104 7.41 -24.66 1.70
N ASP A 105 7.50 -24.86 3.01
CA ASP A 105 6.54 -24.31 3.97
C ASP A 105 6.69 -22.79 4.12
N GLY A 106 7.92 -22.28 4.12
CA GLY A 106 8.22 -20.86 4.13
C GLY A 106 7.77 -20.15 2.85
N PHE A 107 7.87 -20.82 1.70
CA PHE A 107 7.43 -20.28 0.42
C PHE A 107 5.93 -20.01 0.38
N TYR A 108 5.08 -20.95 0.76
CA TYR A 108 3.62 -20.76 0.80
C TYR A 108 3.20 -19.75 1.87
N ALA A 109 3.86 -19.77 3.03
CA ALA A 109 3.61 -18.76 4.06
C ALA A 109 3.94 -17.36 3.56
N TRP A 110 5.08 -17.18 2.86
CA TRP A 110 5.48 -15.89 2.30
C TRP A 110 4.54 -15.42 1.19
N LEU A 111 4.03 -16.31 0.34
CA LEU A 111 2.99 -16.00 -0.65
C LEU A 111 1.75 -15.42 0.02
N GLY A 112 1.26 -16.08 1.09
CA GLY A 112 0.10 -15.62 1.85
C GLY A 112 0.32 -14.24 2.48
N VAL A 113 1.47 -14.05 3.11
CA VAL A 113 1.86 -12.77 3.74
C VAL A 113 1.96 -11.65 2.70
N LEU A 114 2.61 -11.92 1.56
CA LEU A 114 2.76 -10.96 0.48
C LEU A 114 1.40 -10.57 -0.15
N PHE A 115 0.53 -11.57 -0.34
CA PHE A 115 -0.84 -11.32 -0.81
C PHE A 115 -1.62 -10.45 0.18
N LEU A 116 -1.61 -10.80 1.46
CA LEU A 116 -2.27 -10.03 2.51
C LEU A 116 -1.72 -8.61 2.63
N ALA A 117 -0.41 -8.44 2.57
CA ALA A 117 0.22 -7.12 2.61
C ALA A 117 -0.17 -6.24 1.41
N GLY A 118 -0.28 -6.82 0.21
CA GLY A 118 -0.74 -6.10 -0.98
C GLY A 118 -2.23 -5.77 -0.97
N PHE A 119 -3.05 -6.66 -0.41
CA PHE A 119 -4.51 -6.52 -0.37
C PHE A 119 -4.99 -5.64 0.79
N THR A 120 -4.38 -5.73 1.96
CA THR A 120 -4.77 -4.96 3.16
C THR A 120 -4.05 -3.60 3.20
N PRO A 121 -4.45 -2.67 4.11
CA PRO A 121 -3.76 -1.40 4.30
C PRO A 121 -2.43 -1.51 5.08
N LEU A 122 -1.79 -2.68 5.06
CA LEU A 122 -0.47 -2.88 5.62
C LEU A 122 0.61 -2.15 4.79
N PRO A 123 1.75 -1.81 5.37
CA PRO A 123 2.83 -1.13 4.66
C PRO A 123 3.51 -2.08 3.65
N TYR A 124 2.91 -2.21 2.47
CA TYR A 124 3.33 -3.11 1.40
C TYR A 124 4.82 -3.02 1.05
N LYS A 125 5.40 -1.82 1.07
CA LYS A 125 6.83 -1.58 0.82
C LYS A 125 7.78 -2.40 1.71
N VAL A 126 7.40 -2.67 2.96
CA VAL A 126 8.22 -3.50 3.86
C VAL A 126 8.35 -4.91 3.29
N PHE A 127 7.25 -5.45 2.76
CA PHE A 127 7.21 -6.79 2.19
C PHE A 127 7.87 -6.86 0.80
N THR A 128 7.84 -5.77 0.03
CA THR A 128 8.56 -5.71 -1.25
C THR A 128 10.07 -5.73 -1.03
N ILE A 129 10.57 -4.90 -0.11
CA ILE A 129 11.99 -4.87 0.24
C ILE A 129 12.42 -6.20 0.89
N ALA A 130 11.63 -6.75 1.82
CA ALA A 130 11.90 -8.03 2.43
C ALA A 130 11.94 -9.17 1.40
N SER A 131 11.06 -9.19 0.40
CA SER A 131 11.08 -10.18 -0.69
C SER A 131 12.38 -10.13 -1.48
N GLY A 132 12.91 -8.93 -1.72
CA GLY A 132 14.22 -8.75 -2.36
C GLY A 132 15.38 -9.25 -1.46
N LEU A 133 15.34 -8.89 -0.16
CA LEU A 133 16.34 -9.33 0.82
C LEU A 133 16.46 -10.85 0.91
N ILE A 134 15.33 -11.58 0.95
CA ILE A 134 15.34 -13.05 1.02
C ILE A 134 15.61 -13.72 -0.34
N GLY A 135 15.65 -12.95 -1.44
CA GLY A 135 15.81 -13.46 -2.80
C GLY A 135 14.61 -14.29 -3.27
N PHE A 136 13.38 -13.89 -2.87
CA PHE A 136 12.16 -14.54 -3.31
C PHE A 136 12.04 -14.48 -4.83
N ASN A 137 11.40 -15.48 -5.46
CA ASN A 137 11.28 -15.51 -6.92
C ASN A 137 10.59 -14.23 -7.45
N PHE A 138 11.32 -13.47 -8.26
CA PHE A 138 10.88 -12.15 -8.77
C PHE A 138 9.59 -12.23 -9.60
N LEU A 139 9.46 -13.25 -10.47
CA LEU A 139 8.27 -13.38 -11.32
C LEU A 139 7.03 -13.67 -10.47
N ILE A 140 7.15 -14.57 -9.49
CA ILE A 140 6.06 -14.91 -8.59
C ILE A 140 5.70 -13.70 -7.71
N PHE A 141 6.70 -12.96 -7.22
CA PHE A 141 6.50 -11.69 -6.50
C PHE A 141 5.67 -10.71 -7.33
N VAL A 142 6.02 -10.49 -8.61
CA VAL A 142 5.29 -9.57 -9.51
C VAL A 142 3.85 -10.04 -9.74
N LEU A 143 3.63 -11.35 -9.97
CA LEU A 143 2.30 -11.91 -10.19
C LEU A 143 1.40 -11.75 -8.96
N ILE A 144 1.89 -12.10 -7.77
CA ILE A 144 1.12 -11.96 -6.52
C ILE A 144 0.85 -10.48 -6.21
N SER A 145 1.84 -9.62 -6.44
CA SER A 145 1.69 -8.18 -6.30
C SER A 145 0.61 -7.62 -7.23
N LEU A 146 0.60 -8.04 -8.49
CA LEU A 146 -0.40 -7.63 -9.47
C LEU A 146 -1.81 -8.05 -9.04
N ILE A 147 -1.97 -9.31 -8.57
CA ILE A 147 -3.26 -9.83 -8.13
C ILE A 147 -3.73 -9.11 -6.86
N SER A 148 -2.89 -9.05 -5.83
CA SER A 148 -3.26 -8.49 -4.51
C SER A 148 -3.54 -6.98 -4.57
N ARG A 149 -2.65 -6.21 -5.18
CA ARG A 149 -2.83 -4.75 -5.38
C ARG A 149 -3.96 -4.47 -6.37
N GLY A 150 -4.06 -5.28 -7.43
CA GLY A 150 -5.15 -5.18 -8.41
C GLY A 150 -6.51 -5.38 -7.76
N LEU A 151 -6.70 -6.43 -6.98
CA LEU A 151 -7.95 -6.67 -6.24
C LEU A 151 -8.26 -5.52 -5.27
N ARG A 152 -7.29 -5.07 -4.50
CA ARG A 152 -7.48 -3.95 -3.58
C ARG A 152 -7.95 -2.68 -4.31
N PHE A 153 -7.20 -2.22 -5.31
CA PHE A 153 -7.54 -0.98 -6.00
C PHE A 153 -8.80 -1.10 -6.85
N PHE A 154 -9.09 -2.30 -7.36
CA PHE A 154 -10.37 -2.57 -8.01
C PHE A 154 -11.54 -2.38 -7.04
N ILE A 155 -11.46 -2.97 -5.84
CA ILE A 155 -12.50 -2.83 -4.82
C ILE A 155 -12.68 -1.37 -4.42
N VAL A 156 -11.57 -0.65 -4.13
CA VAL A 156 -11.63 0.77 -3.76
C VAL A 156 -12.25 1.61 -4.88
N SER A 157 -11.80 1.42 -6.12
CA SER A 157 -12.33 2.16 -7.28
C SER A 157 -13.79 1.82 -7.56
N TYR A 158 -14.17 0.54 -7.48
CA TYR A 158 -15.53 0.09 -7.71
C TYR A 158 -16.50 0.59 -6.63
N LEU A 159 -16.12 0.51 -5.37
CA LEU A 159 -16.93 1.07 -4.27
C LEU A 159 -17.08 2.58 -4.41
N SER A 160 -16.02 3.30 -4.78
CA SER A 160 -16.08 4.74 -5.04
C SER A 160 -16.97 5.07 -6.24
N TYR A 161 -16.94 4.25 -7.29
CA TYR A 161 -17.83 4.38 -8.45
C TYR A 161 -19.30 4.17 -8.07
N LYS A 162 -19.60 3.11 -7.32
CA LYS A 162 -20.96 2.72 -6.98
C LYS A 162 -21.59 3.61 -5.91
N PHE A 163 -20.84 3.95 -4.88
CA PHE A 163 -21.34 4.64 -3.70
C PHE A 163 -20.89 6.11 -3.57
N GLY A 164 -20.12 6.62 -4.54
CA GLY A 164 -19.55 7.97 -4.47
C GLY A 164 -20.62 9.08 -4.37
N ASP A 165 -21.77 8.95 -5.02
CA ASP A 165 -22.85 9.93 -4.94
C ASP A 165 -23.50 9.94 -3.56
N LEU A 166 -23.76 8.77 -2.99
CA LEU A 166 -24.27 8.63 -1.63
C LEU A 166 -23.30 9.24 -0.62
N PHE A 167 -22.01 9.04 -0.82
CA PHE A 167 -20.97 9.62 0.01
C PHE A 167 -20.95 11.15 -0.10
N ASN A 168 -21.05 11.71 -1.32
CA ASN A 168 -21.15 13.14 -1.53
C ASN A 168 -22.37 13.74 -0.84
N GLU A 169 -23.55 13.15 -1.05
CA GLU A 169 -24.80 13.58 -0.42
C GLU A 169 -24.73 13.53 1.12
N TYR A 170 -24.09 12.48 1.64
CA TYR A 170 -23.91 12.29 3.07
C TYR A 170 -22.93 13.29 3.68
N VAL A 171 -21.80 13.55 3.02
CA VAL A 171 -20.83 14.59 3.41
C VAL A 171 -21.46 15.99 3.35
N ASP A 172 -22.31 16.24 2.37
CA ASP A 172 -23.04 17.51 2.25
C ASP A 172 -24.08 17.71 3.37
N LYS A 173 -24.73 16.65 3.81
CA LYS A 173 -25.73 16.70 4.89
C LYS A 173 -25.13 16.67 6.31
N HIS A 174 -24.09 15.88 6.53
CA HIS A 174 -23.60 15.55 7.88
C HIS A 174 -22.09 15.80 8.09
N GLY A 175 -21.38 16.34 7.11
CA GLY A 175 -19.93 16.31 6.98
C GLY A 175 -19.08 16.84 8.14
N SER A 176 -19.67 17.64 9.08
CA SER A 176 -18.92 18.12 10.25
C SER A 176 -18.96 17.12 11.42
N LYS A 177 -20.10 16.49 11.69
CA LYS A 177 -20.30 15.69 12.89
C LYS A 177 -19.62 14.32 12.83
N TRP A 178 -19.64 13.66 11.68
CA TRP A 178 -19.10 12.32 11.52
C TRP A 178 -17.57 12.25 11.54
N PHE A 179 -16.90 13.26 10.96
CA PHE A 179 -15.43 13.30 11.03
C PHE A 179 -14.93 13.55 12.45
N THR A 180 -15.70 14.32 13.24
CA THR A 180 -15.42 14.49 14.67
C THR A 180 -15.60 13.15 15.41
N ILE A 181 -16.66 12.41 15.10
CA ILE A 181 -16.92 11.09 15.71
C ILE A 181 -15.82 10.08 15.33
N ILE A 182 -15.47 9.98 14.06
CA ILE A 182 -14.39 9.09 13.58
C ILE A 182 -13.05 9.49 14.20
N GLY A 183 -12.73 10.79 14.26
CA GLY A 183 -11.52 11.30 14.89
C GLY A 183 -11.45 10.92 16.38
N ILE A 184 -12.54 11.10 17.12
CA ILE A 184 -12.66 10.69 18.53
C ILE A 184 -12.50 9.17 18.68
N LEU A 185 -13.10 8.39 17.78
CA LEU A 185 -13.03 6.93 17.81
C LEU A 185 -11.60 6.41 17.56
N ILE A 186 -10.86 7.03 16.65
CA ILE A 186 -9.43 6.74 16.41
C ILE A 186 -8.60 7.06 17.65
N VAL A 187 -8.84 8.22 18.29
CA VAL A 187 -8.14 8.61 19.52
C VAL A 187 -8.45 7.63 20.65
N ILE A 188 -9.70 7.22 20.81
CA ILE A 188 -10.11 6.23 21.82
C ILE A 188 -9.43 4.88 21.58
N ILE A 189 -9.43 4.38 20.34
CA ILE A 189 -8.75 3.14 19.97
C ILE A 189 -7.24 3.25 20.25
N GLY A 190 -6.61 4.36 19.89
CA GLY A 190 -5.20 4.62 20.18
C GLY A 190 -4.89 4.62 21.69
N LEU A 191 -5.77 5.25 22.48
CA LEU A 191 -5.68 5.25 23.95
C LEU A 191 -5.84 3.84 24.55
N ILE A 192 -6.80 3.05 24.06
CA ILE A 192 -7.01 1.67 24.51
C ILE A 192 -5.78 0.82 24.21
N ILE A 193 -5.25 0.90 22.99
CA ILE A 193 -4.01 0.19 22.61
C ILE A 193 -2.85 0.61 23.51
N TYR A 194 -2.66 1.91 23.74
CA TYR A 194 -1.61 2.42 24.62
C TYR A 194 -1.76 1.90 26.07
N LEU A 195 -2.97 1.87 26.62
CA LEU A 195 -3.23 1.36 27.97
C LEU A 195 -2.98 -0.14 28.09
N ILE A 196 -3.35 -0.93 27.07
CA ILE A 196 -3.06 -2.37 27.03
C ILE A 196 -1.56 -2.62 27.02
N PHE A 197 -0.80 -1.91 26.19
CA PHE A 197 0.66 -2.04 26.14
C PHE A 197 1.32 -1.60 27.46
N LYS A 198 0.83 -0.53 28.09
CA LYS A 198 1.34 -0.06 29.38
C LYS A 198 1.01 -1.01 30.55
N SER A 199 -0.06 -1.79 30.45
CA SER A 199 -0.47 -2.79 31.46
C SER A 199 0.36 -4.08 31.38
N HIS A 200 1.10 -4.32 30.28
CA HIS A 200 1.93 -5.49 30.09
C HIS A 200 3.46 -5.22 30.21
N VAL A 201 3.84 -4.01 30.54
CA VAL A 201 5.21 -3.59 30.91
C VAL A 201 5.25 -3.25 32.40
#